data_465155e89ec9ce265d70d8d13c29b484
#
_entry.id   465155e89ec9ce265d70d8d13c29b484
#
_cell.length_a   1.000
_cell.length_b   1.000
_cell.length_c   1.000
_cell.angle_alpha   90.00
_cell.angle_beta   90.00
_cell.angle_gamma   90.00
#
_symmetry.space_group_name_H-M   'P 1'
#
loop_
_entity.id
_entity.type
_entity.pdbx_description
1 polymer ?
#
loop_
_entity_poly.entity_id
_entity_poly.type
_entity_poly.pdbx_seq_one_letter_code
_entity_poly.pdbx_strand_id
1 'polypeptide(L)'
;MKATLKKSAILLTILVLIVLIGGLLLPEKLVIPVQGATRADWNSKSFWFRPWGKSGVHKGIDIFAKEGTPVIAASPGLVVSAESIPDGGNVISVLGPKWRIHYYAHLQSINVHAGEYVGTGKQLGTVGTTGNAVGKPPHLHYAIISQIPYLWRYKMESYGVDRMFFLDPGEKLSKS
;
A
#
# COMPACT_ATOMS: atom_id res chain seq x y z
N MET A 1 -15.41 32.20 28.29
CA MET A 1 -14.27 31.29 28.02
C MET A 1 -14.66 29.82 27.85
N LYS A 2 -15.33 29.15 28.82
CA LYS A 2 -15.75 27.72 28.70
C LYS A 2 -16.69 27.43 27.51
N ALA A 3 -17.65 28.31 27.20
CA ALA A 3 -18.60 28.14 26.10
C ALA A 3 -17.93 28.26 24.71
N THR A 4 -16.96 29.16 24.57
CA THR A 4 -16.21 29.35 23.33
C THR A 4 -15.30 28.13 23.05
N LEU A 5 -14.64 27.61 24.10
CA LEU A 5 -13.83 26.37 23.96
C LEU A 5 -14.70 25.16 23.54
N LYS A 6 -15.90 25.01 24.10
CA LYS A 6 -16.81 23.92 23.68
C LYS A 6 -17.24 24.05 22.21
N LYS A 7 -17.56 25.26 21.74
CA LYS A 7 -17.92 25.50 20.34
C LYS A 7 -16.74 25.16 19.38
N SER A 8 -15.52 25.61 19.73
CA SER A 8 -14.32 25.30 18.94
C SER A 8 -14.02 23.81 18.89
N ALA A 9 -14.18 23.08 20.00
CA ALA A 9 -13.99 21.64 20.04
C ALA A 9 -15.01 20.90 19.15
N ILE A 10 -16.29 21.31 19.19
CA ILE A 10 -17.34 20.74 18.35
C ILE A 10 -17.03 20.97 16.85
N LEU A 11 -16.65 22.20 16.49
CA LEU A 11 -16.29 22.52 15.09
C LEU A 11 -15.10 21.70 14.60
N LEU A 12 -14.08 21.54 15.42
CA LEU A 12 -12.91 20.69 15.08
C LEU A 12 -13.33 19.23 14.90
N THR A 13 -14.16 18.69 15.78
CA THR A 13 -14.68 17.32 15.68
C THR A 13 -15.45 17.12 14.37
N ILE A 14 -16.33 18.06 14.03
CA ILE A 14 -17.09 18.02 12.77
C ILE A 14 -16.15 18.02 11.56
N LEU A 15 -15.14 18.91 11.56
CA LEU A 15 -14.15 18.99 10.48
C LEU A 15 -13.39 17.67 10.31
N VAL A 16 -12.93 17.08 11.42
CA VAL A 16 -12.25 15.77 11.40
C VAL A 16 -13.15 14.69 10.82
N LEU A 17 -14.42 14.64 11.25
CA LEU A 17 -15.39 13.68 10.71
C LEU A 17 -15.64 13.87 9.21
N ILE A 18 -15.76 15.11 8.74
CA ILE A 18 -15.92 15.42 7.32
C ILE A 18 -14.71 14.91 6.52
N VAL A 19 -13.50 15.15 7.00
CA VAL A 19 -12.26 14.70 6.35
C VAL A 19 -12.21 13.15 6.32
N LEU A 20 -12.49 12.50 7.45
CA LEU A 20 -12.48 11.03 7.54
C LEU A 20 -13.52 10.39 6.60
N ILE A 21 -14.75 10.89 6.63
CA ILE A 21 -15.83 10.37 5.78
C ILE A 21 -15.54 10.69 4.31
N GLY A 22 -15.10 11.91 4.01
CA GLY A 22 -14.71 12.32 2.66
C GLY A 22 -13.65 11.39 2.06
N GLY A 23 -12.60 11.08 2.82
CA GLY A 23 -11.55 10.15 2.37
C GLY A 23 -12.09 8.73 2.11
N LEU A 24 -13.05 8.24 2.91
CA LEU A 24 -13.69 6.94 2.70
C LEU A 24 -14.56 6.89 1.42
N LEU A 25 -15.17 8.01 1.06
CA LEU A 25 -16.07 8.11 -0.11
C LEU A 25 -15.30 8.31 -1.42
N LEU A 26 -14.03 8.68 -1.38
CA LEU A 26 -13.23 8.84 -2.60
C LEU A 26 -13.21 7.54 -3.42
N PRO A 27 -13.49 7.61 -4.73
CA PRO A 27 -13.38 6.44 -5.60
C PRO A 27 -11.92 5.98 -5.67
N GLU A 28 -11.73 4.66 -5.67
CA GLU A 28 -10.42 4.04 -5.84
C GLU A 28 -10.44 3.20 -7.10
N LYS A 29 -9.75 3.69 -8.15
CA LYS A 29 -9.45 2.92 -9.36
C LYS A 29 -7.97 2.59 -9.34
N LEU A 30 -7.64 1.31 -9.43
CA LEU A 30 -6.26 0.83 -9.36
C LEU A 30 -5.74 0.48 -10.74
N VAL A 31 -4.45 0.68 -10.95
CA VAL A 31 -3.70 0.13 -12.08
C VAL A 31 -2.63 -0.81 -11.56
N ILE A 32 -2.20 -1.76 -12.38
CA ILE A 32 -1.09 -2.66 -12.03
C ILE A 32 0.17 -1.80 -11.85
N PRO A 33 0.83 -1.85 -10.67
CA PRO A 33 1.89 -0.90 -10.31
C PRO A 33 3.26 -1.19 -10.97
N VAL A 34 3.32 -2.10 -11.92
CA VAL A 34 4.52 -2.38 -12.73
C VAL A 34 4.17 -2.19 -14.19
N GLN A 35 4.90 -1.34 -14.89
CA GLN A 35 4.62 -1.00 -16.28
C GLN A 35 4.72 -2.24 -17.19
N GLY A 36 3.67 -2.48 -17.97
CA GLY A 36 3.58 -3.61 -18.88
C GLY A 36 3.26 -4.95 -18.23
N ALA A 37 3.20 -5.03 -16.91
CA ALA A 37 2.80 -6.25 -16.23
C ALA A 37 1.31 -6.55 -16.39
N THR A 38 0.99 -7.83 -16.35
CA THR A 38 -0.35 -8.40 -16.47
C THR A 38 -0.66 -9.30 -15.26
N ARG A 39 -1.84 -9.86 -15.19
CA ARG A 39 -2.23 -10.82 -14.14
C ARG A 39 -1.40 -12.11 -14.13
N ALA A 40 -0.70 -12.43 -15.22
CA ALA A 40 0.18 -13.59 -15.30
C ALA A 40 1.49 -13.38 -14.52
N ASP A 41 1.83 -12.13 -14.19
CA ASP A 41 3.12 -11.79 -13.59
C ASP A 41 3.12 -11.88 -12.05
N TRP A 42 2.02 -12.33 -11.42
CA TRP A 42 1.98 -12.70 -10.00
C TRP A 42 1.15 -13.96 -9.76
N ASN A 43 1.46 -14.65 -8.66
CA ASN A 43 0.65 -15.77 -8.20
C ASN A 43 -0.58 -15.25 -7.41
N SER A 44 -1.77 -15.47 -7.96
CA SER A 44 -3.04 -15.03 -7.32
C SER A 44 -3.31 -15.68 -5.95
N LYS A 45 -2.61 -16.77 -5.61
CA LYS A 45 -2.72 -17.48 -4.32
C LYS A 45 -1.61 -17.06 -3.34
N SER A 46 -0.75 -16.12 -3.69
CA SER A 46 0.36 -15.71 -2.82
C SER A 46 -0.06 -14.84 -1.65
N PHE A 47 -1.16 -14.07 -1.80
CA PHE A 47 -1.67 -13.25 -0.69
C PHE A 47 -2.13 -14.12 0.47
N TRP A 48 -1.64 -13.78 1.67
CA TRP A 48 -1.89 -14.51 2.92
C TRP A 48 -1.33 -15.94 2.96
N PHE A 49 -0.43 -16.29 2.04
CA PHE A 49 0.23 -17.60 2.03
C PHE A 49 1.14 -17.77 3.25
N ARG A 50 1.21 -19.00 3.77
CA ARG A 50 2.03 -19.43 4.93
C ARG A 50 2.79 -20.71 4.61
N PRO A 51 4.01 -20.89 5.17
CA PRO A 51 4.83 -19.91 5.90
C PRO A 51 5.51 -18.91 4.96
N TRP A 52 5.76 -17.66 5.40
CA TRP A 52 6.39 -16.62 4.59
C TRP A 52 7.48 -15.88 5.35
N GLY A 53 8.73 -16.34 5.21
CA GLY A 53 9.91 -15.72 5.80
C GLY A 53 9.71 -15.30 7.26
N LYS A 54 10.32 -14.18 7.64
CA LYS A 54 10.20 -13.59 8.99
C LYS A 54 8.80 -13.02 9.27
N SER A 55 8.05 -12.61 8.26
CA SER A 55 6.71 -12.03 8.43
C SER A 55 5.63 -13.08 8.74
N GLY A 56 5.94 -14.37 8.61
CA GLY A 56 5.06 -15.50 8.87
C GLY A 56 3.93 -15.67 7.85
N VAL A 57 3.40 -14.57 7.29
CA VAL A 57 2.41 -14.57 6.21
C VAL A 57 2.78 -13.54 5.13
N HIS A 58 2.45 -13.82 3.88
CA HIS A 58 2.65 -12.89 2.76
C HIS A 58 1.53 -11.84 2.74
N LYS A 59 1.82 -10.64 3.21
CA LYS A 59 0.85 -9.55 3.39
C LYS A 59 0.63 -8.70 2.13
N GLY A 60 0.99 -9.22 0.96
CA GLY A 60 0.92 -8.56 -0.35
C GLY A 60 0.95 -9.56 -1.48
N ILE A 61 1.33 -9.09 -2.65
CA ILE A 61 1.65 -9.90 -3.83
C ILE A 61 3.03 -9.49 -4.37
N ASP A 62 3.73 -10.45 -4.99
CA ASP A 62 4.99 -10.20 -5.67
C ASP A 62 4.73 -10.19 -7.18
N ILE A 63 4.94 -9.03 -7.81
CA ILE A 63 4.77 -8.83 -9.25
C ILE A 63 6.15 -8.92 -9.89
N PHE A 64 6.40 -9.99 -10.65
CA PHE A 64 7.68 -10.26 -11.28
C PHE A 64 7.85 -9.45 -12.54
N ALA A 65 9.02 -8.82 -12.69
CA ALA A 65 9.41 -8.09 -13.89
C ALA A 65 10.94 -7.96 -13.94
N LYS A 66 11.48 -7.54 -15.08
CA LYS A 66 12.92 -7.27 -15.20
C LYS A 66 13.32 -6.16 -14.23
N GLU A 67 14.51 -6.30 -13.65
CA GLU A 67 15.13 -5.21 -12.90
C GLU A 67 15.20 -3.93 -13.74
N GLY A 68 14.90 -2.79 -13.13
CA GLY A 68 14.83 -1.51 -13.85
C GLY A 68 13.47 -1.21 -14.50
N THR A 69 12.53 -2.18 -14.56
CA THR A 69 11.16 -1.91 -15.06
C THR A 69 10.51 -0.81 -14.22
N PRO A 70 9.85 0.21 -14.84
CA PRO A 70 9.21 1.26 -14.08
C PRO A 70 8.12 0.76 -13.14
N VAL A 71 8.19 1.20 -11.87
CA VAL A 71 7.14 1.06 -10.87
C VAL A 71 6.35 2.35 -10.84
N ILE A 72 5.03 2.24 -10.96
CA ILE A 72 4.10 3.37 -11.07
C ILE A 72 3.10 3.37 -9.92
N ALA A 73 2.57 4.54 -9.59
CA ALA A 73 1.52 4.69 -8.57
C ALA A 73 0.25 3.94 -9.00
N ALA A 74 -0.13 2.92 -8.24
CA ALA A 74 -1.36 2.16 -8.48
C ALA A 74 -2.62 3.00 -8.29
N SER A 75 -2.56 4.02 -7.45
CA SER A 75 -3.64 4.93 -7.06
C SER A 75 -3.05 6.33 -6.85
N PRO A 76 -3.83 7.40 -6.99
CA PRO A 76 -3.36 8.74 -6.60
C PRO A 76 -3.22 8.82 -5.08
N GLY A 77 -2.31 9.67 -4.60
CA GLY A 77 -2.16 9.86 -3.16
C GLY A 77 -0.95 10.70 -2.76
N LEU A 78 -0.77 10.82 -1.45
CA LEU A 78 0.35 11.50 -0.83
C LEU A 78 1.44 10.49 -0.50
N VAL A 79 2.67 10.69 -0.95
CA VAL A 79 3.82 9.90 -0.51
C VAL A 79 4.08 10.20 0.97
N VAL A 80 3.87 9.21 1.83
CA VAL A 80 4.06 9.36 3.28
C VAL A 80 5.43 8.86 3.74
N SER A 81 6.05 7.93 2.99
CA SER A 81 7.46 7.56 3.16
C SER A 81 8.10 7.16 1.84
N ALA A 82 9.40 7.42 1.72
CA ALA A 82 10.26 7.02 0.61
C ALA A 82 11.67 6.86 1.18
N GLU A 83 12.05 5.62 1.51
CA GLU A 83 13.21 5.32 2.34
C GLU A 83 13.78 3.91 2.09
N SER A 84 14.91 3.59 2.71
CA SER A 84 15.48 2.25 2.71
C SER A 84 15.36 1.63 4.10
N ILE A 85 14.78 0.42 4.19
CA ILE A 85 14.59 -0.33 5.43
C ILE A 85 15.15 -1.75 5.30
N PRO A 86 15.52 -2.44 6.40
CA PRO A 86 16.24 -3.72 6.34
C PRO A 86 15.53 -4.79 5.52
N ASP A 87 14.25 -5.09 5.79
CA ASP A 87 13.54 -6.19 5.13
C ASP A 87 12.91 -5.76 3.79
N GLY A 88 12.34 -4.56 3.72
CA GLY A 88 11.70 -4.03 2.51
C GLY A 88 12.68 -3.53 1.45
N GLY A 89 13.94 -3.27 1.82
CA GLY A 89 14.89 -2.57 0.94
C GLY A 89 14.44 -1.14 0.68
N ASN A 90 14.56 -0.68 -0.54
CA ASN A 90 14.02 0.61 -0.95
C ASN A 90 12.50 0.52 -1.04
N VAL A 91 11.79 1.34 -0.27
CA VAL A 91 10.34 1.31 -0.13
C VAL A 91 9.70 2.67 -0.34
N ILE A 92 8.47 2.65 -0.82
CA ILE A 92 7.61 3.83 -0.94
C ILE A 92 6.24 3.47 -0.37
N SER A 93 5.67 4.38 0.41
CA SER A 93 4.29 4.29 0.91
C SER A 93 3.49 5.49 0.42
N VAL A 94 2.37 5.24 -0.25
CA VAL A 94 1.46 6.27 -0.77
C VAL A 94 0.12 6.16 -0.06
N LEU A 95 -0.30 7.20 0.66
CA LEU A 95 -1.62 7.30 1.26
C LEU A 95 -2.62 7.74 0.19
N GLY A 96 -3.49 6.84 -0.22
CA GLY A 96 -4.49 7.04 -1.25
C GLY A 96 -5.93 7.12 -0.72
N PRO A 97 -6.93 7.01 -1.63
CA PRO A 97 -8.35 6.96 -1.30
C PRO A 97 -8.67 5.88 -0.26
N LYS A 98 -9.80 6.06 0.46
CA LYS A 98 -10.29 5.15 1.51
C LYS A 98 -9.32 4.95 2.66
N TRP A 99 -8.39 5.91 2.87
CA TRP A 99 -7.34 5.84 3.89
C TRP A 99 -6.50 4.56 3.77
N ARG A 100 -6.08 4.22 2.54
CA ARG A 100 -5.25 3.06 2.23
C ARG A 100 -3.84 3.48 1.92
N ILE A 101 -2.89 2.80 2.53
CA ILE A 101 -1.49 2.87 2.14
C ILE A 101 -1.26 1.84 1.04
N HIS A 102 -0.75 2.32 -0.09
CA HIS A 102 -0.17 1.50 -1.15
C HIS A 102 1.32 1.41 -0.89
N TYR A 103 1.79 0.22 -0.56
CA TYR A 103 3.18 -0.05 -0.18
C TYR A 103 3.90 -0.75 -1.30
N TYR A 104 5.05 -0.20 -1.69
CA TYR A 104 5.91 -0.67 -2.77
C TYR A 104 7.29 -0.98 -2.19
N ALA A 105 7.79 -2.21 -2.34
CA ALA A 105 9.06 -2.63 -1.76
C ALA A 105 9.98 -3.33 -2.76
N HIS A 106 11.23 -3.53 -2.36
CA HIS A 106 12.33 -4.14 -3.12
C HIS A 106 12.76 -3.32 -4.33
N LEU A 107 12.50 -2.01 -4.32
CA LEU A 107 12.80 -1.12 -5.45
C LEU A 107 14.32 -1.01 -5.68
N GLN A 108 14.73 -0.91 -6.95
CA GLN A 108 16.11 -0.54 -7.32
C GLN A 108 16.35 0.96 -7.10
N SER A 109 15.39 1.81 -7.51
CA SER A 109 15.45 3.26 -7.35
C SER A 109 14.20 3.81 -6.69
N ILE A 110 14.35 4.96 -6.03
CA ILE A 110 13.25 5.79 -5.50
C ILE A 110 13.30 7.13 -6.25
N ASN A 111 12.21 7.52 -6.92
CA ASN A 111 12.14 8.69 -7.78
C ASN A 111 11.16 9.76 -7.25
N VAL A 112 10.69 9.60 -6.02
CA VAL A 112 9.75 10.50 -5.33
C VAL A 112 10.22 10.70 -3.89
N HIS A 113 9.66 11.69 -3.20
CA HIS A 113 9.99 11.97 -1.80
C HIS A 113 8.74 12.09 -0.92
N ALA A 114 8.89 11.94 0.37
CA ALA A 114 7.81 12.15 1.33
C ALA A 114 7.25 13.58 1.22
N GLY A 115 5.92 13.71 1.27
CA GLY A 115 5.20 14.97 1.06
C GLY A 115 4.83 15.26 -0.40
N GLU A 116 5.33 14.49 -1.37
CA GLU A 116 4.95 14.63 -2.78
C GLU A 116 3.56 14.02 -3.04
N TYR A 117 2.68 14.74 -3.78
CA TYR A 117 1.43 14.17 -4.29
C TYR A 117 1.65 13.53 -5.65
N VAL A 118 1.21 12.29 -5.82
CA VAL A 118 1.36 11.52 -7.05
C VAL A 118 -0.01 11.15 -7.64
N GLY A 119 -0.17 11.30 -8.94
CA GLY A 119 -1.31 10.80 -9.69
C GLY A 119 -1.14 9.32 -10.05
N THR A 120 -2.24 8.62 -10.34
CA THR A 120 -2.20 7.25 -10.89
C THR A 120 -1.29 7.19 -12.11
N GLY A 121 -0.42 6.18 -12.18
CA GLY A 121 0.53 6.01 -13.31
C GLY A 121 1.80 6.84 -13.21
N LYS A 122 1.94 7.75 -12.24
CA LYS A 122 3.21 8.46 -11.99
C LYS A 122 4.29 7.46 -11.62
N GLN A 123 5.44 7.53 -12.27
CA GLN A 123 6.59 6.70 -11.93
C GLN A 123 7.09 7.03 -10.52
N LEU A 124 7.18 6.00 -9.67
CA LEU A 124 7.65 6.08 -8.30
C LEU A 124 9.12 5.65 -8.16
N GLY A 125 9.53 4.68 -8.97
CA GLY A 125 10.86 4.07 -8.94
C GLY A 125 10.97 2.98 -10.00
N THR A 126 11.81 1.98 -9.74
CA THR A 126 12.00 0.83 -10.63
C THR A 126 12.04 -0.47 -9.84
N VAL A 127 11.65 -1.58 -10.48
CA VAL A 127 11.74 -2.93 -9.92
C VAL A 127 13.18 -3.27 -9.60
N GLY A 128 13.42 -3.88 -8.46
CA GLY A 128 14.75 -4.29 -8.01
C GLY A 128 14.72 -5.58 -7.20
N THR A 129 15.77 -5.74 -6.39
CA THR A 129 15.99 -6.89 -5.52
C THR A 129 16.52 -6.47 -4.15
N THR A 130 16.19 -5.26 -3.68
CA THR A 130 16.75 -4.72 -2.43
C THR A 130 16.10 -5.35 -1.18
N GLY A 131 16.71 -5.15 -0.02
CA GLY A 131 16.25 -5.72 1.23
C GLY A 131 16.36 -7.25 1.26
N ASN A 132 15.33 -7.93 1.73
CA ASN A 132 15.30 -9.40 1.80
C ASN A 132 15.02 -10.10 0.44
N ALA A 133 14.88 -9.33 -0.64
CA ALA A 133 14.79 -9.82 -2.02
C ALA A 133 16.15 -10.02 -2.68
N VAL A 134 17.27 -9.66 -2.04
CA VAL A 134 18.61 -9.91 -2.56
C VAL A 134 18.80 -11.40 -2.87
N GLY A 135 19.25 -11.69 -4.11
CA GLY A 135 19.47 -13.05 -4.59
C GLY A 135 18.20 -13.79 -5.06
N LYS A 136 17.04 -13.13 -5.06
CA LYS A 136 15.79 -13.66 -5.60
C LYS A 136 15.50 -13.06 -6.99
N PRO A 137 14.60 -13.66 -7.78
CA PRO A 137 14.14 -13.03 -9.03
C PRO A 137 13.61 -11.62 -8.78
N PRO A 138 13.93 -10.63 -9.63
CA PRO A 138 13.47 -9.26 -9.45
C PRO A 138 11.93 -9.17 -9.46
N HIS A 139 11.39 -8.44 -8.50
CA HIS A 139 9.94 -8.26 -8.35
C HIS A 139 9.62 -7.00 -7.55
N LEU A 140 8.42 -6.49 -7.74
CA LEU A 140 7.80 -5.54 -6.82
C LEU A 140 6.99 -6.31 -5.79
N HIS A 141 7.30 -6.20 -4.50
CA HIS A 141 6.35 -6.56 -3.46
C HIS A 141 5.36 -5.40 -3.27
N TYR A 142 4.08 -5.67 -3.51
CA TYR A 142 3.01 -4.68 -3.43
C TYR A 142 1.96 -5.08 -2.41
N ALA A 143 1.67 -4.19 -1.45
CA ALA A 143 0.65 -4.40 -0.44
C ALA A 143 -0.34 -3.23 -0.37
N ILE A 144 -1.58 -3.50 0.05
CA ILE A 144 -2.61 -2.49 0.33
C ILE A 144 -3.00 -2.60 1.79
N ILE A 145 -2.75 -1.53 2.56
CA ILE A 145 -2.92 -1.50 4.01
C ILE A 145 -3.96 -0.43 4.36
N SER A 146 -5.11 -0.84 4.86
CA SER A 146 -6.12 0.09 5.35
C SER A 146 -5.71 0.70 6.68
N GLN A 147 -5.87 2.00 6.85
CA GLN A 147 -5.68 2.67 8.14
C GLN A 147 -6.91 2.54 9.05
N ILE A 148 -8.02 2.06 8.49
CA ILE A 148 -9.26 1.78 9.23
C ILE A 148 -9.48 0.27 9.20
N PRO A 149 -9.61 -0.40 10.38
CA PRO A 149 -9.74 -1.85 10.44
C PRO A 149 -11.10 -2.32 9.90
N TYR A 150 -11.08 -3.37 9.09
CA TYR A 150 -12.27 -4.11 8.67
C TYR A 150 -12.59 -5.19 9.69
N LEU A 151 -13.34 -4.86 10.76
CA LEU A 151 -13.56 -5.72 11.93
C LEU A 151 -14.12 -7.10 11.59
N TRP A 152 -14.95 -7.22 10.55
CA TRP A 152 -15.50 -8.51 10.07
C TRP A 152 -14.49 -9.44 9.42
N ARG A 153 -13.25 -8.96 9.19
CA ARG A 153 -12.14 -9.79 8.68
C ARG A 153 -11.30 -10.40 9.78
N TYR A 154 -11.57 -10.05 11.03
CA TYR A 154 -10.90 -10.67 12.18
C TYR A 154 -11.07 -12.19 12.17
N LYS A 155 -10.01 -12.92 12.47
CA LYS A 155 -10.02 -14.36 12.71
C LYS A 155 -9.24 -14.68 13.95
N MET A 156 -9.75 -15.64 14.75
CA MET A 156 -9.06 -16.13 15.95
C MET A 156 -7.94 -17.12 15.55
N GLU A 157 -6.93 -16.59 14.88
CA GLU A 157 -5.74 -17.34 14.42
C GLU A 157 -4.52 -16.42 14.45
N SER A 158 -3.31 -17.00 14.27
CA SER A 158 -2.09 -16.20 14.12
C SER A 158 -2.26 -15.18 12.98
N TYR A 159 -1.88 -13.91 13.24
CA TYR A 159 -2.07 -12.79 12.33
C TYR A 159 -3.53 -12.43 12.02
N GLY A 160 -4.49 -12.89 12.83
CA GLY A 160 -5.92 -12.61 12.63
C GLY A 160 -6.26 -11.13 12.76
N VAL A 161 -5.56 -10.40 13.64
CA VAL A 161 -5.67 -8.93 13.75
C VAL A 161 -5.18 -8.25 12.46
N ASP A 162 -4.06 -8.71 11.90
CA ASP A 162 -3.49 -8.13 10.67
C ASP A 162 -4.47 -8.24 9.48
N ARG A 163 -5.29 -9.31 9.45
CA ARG A 163 -6.33 -9.48 8.42
C ARG A 163 -7.32 -8.33 8.33
N MET A 164 -7.52 -7.60 9.43
CA MET A 164 -8.41 -6.44 9.44
C MET A 164 -7.83 -5.26 8.64
N PHE A 165 -6.53 -5.20 8.46
CA PHE A 165 -5.83 -4.09 7.84
C PHE A 165 -5.32 -4.40 6.42
N PHE A 166 -4.86 -5.63 6.16
CA PHE A 166 -4.30 -6.00 4.85
C PHE A 166 -5.38 -6.46 3.88
N LEU A 167 -5.42 -5.84 2.71
CA LEU A 167 -6.34 -6.17 1.62
C LEU A 167 -5.60 -6.96 0.55
N ASP A 168 -6.29 -7.89 -0.12
CA ASP A 168 -5.71 -8.65 -1.23
C ASP A 168 -5.50 -7.74 -2.46
N PRO A 169 -4.24 -7.41 -2.82
CA PRO A 169 -3.99 -6.57 -3.98
C PRO A 169 -4.37 -7.26 -5.30
N GLY A 170 -4.19 -8.58 -5.38
CA GLY A 170 -4.52 -9.35 -6.59
C GLY A 170 -6.02 -9.30 -6.89
N GLU A 171 -6.87 -9.47 -5.87
CA GLU A 171 -8.32 -9.31 -5.99
C GLU A 171 -8.70 -7.86 -6.39
N LYS A 172 -8.04 -6.87 -5.82
CA LYS A 172 -8.32 -5.45 -6.11
C LYS A 172 -7.95 -5.07 -7.53
N LEU A 173 -6.74 -5.43 -7.97
CA LEU A 173 -6.25 -5.18 -9.32
C LEU A 173 -7.03 -5.96 -10.39
N SER A 174 -7.71 -7.02 -10.02
CA SER A 174 -8.52 -7.79 -10.97
C SER A 174 -9.89 -7.19 -11.25
N LYS A 175 -10.34 -6.22 -10.46
CA LYS A 175 -11.66 -5.54 -10.57
C LYS A 175 -11.57 -4.13 -11.14
N SER A 176 -10.35 -3.66 -11.46
CA SER A 176 -10.05 -2.32 -11.99
C SER A 176 -9.93 -2.31 -13.51
#